data_52d819450826956d5653aeb025bee726
#
_entry.id   52d819450826956d5653aeb025bee726
#
_cell.length_a   1.000
_cell.length_b   1.000
_cell.length_c   1.000
_cell.angle_alpha   90.00
_cell.angle_beta   90.00
_cell.angle_gamma   90.00
#
_symmetry.space_group_name_H-M   'P 1'
#
loop_
_entity.id
_entity.type
_entity.pdbx_description
1 polymer ?
#
loop_
_entity_poly.entity_id
_entity_poly.type
_entity_poly.pdbx_seq_one_letter_code
_entity_poly.pdbx_strand_id
1 'polypeptide(L)'
;MGFDAQAFLDKYAAAYNDRDPEGMRSFFDLSDPRFAVFEDFTGELIDGDGYSAMLEAAFDATGRMSFDLLRCDDFGGVALLHAVQRIVFEDVEEGVGEARIRATLWVKTDAGGPRVVSAHFSAVPSAAQECGMDGCGCAGNMGEG
;
A
#
# COMPACT_ATOMS: atom_id res chain seq x y z
N MET A 1 -1.40 16.61 20.66
CA MET A 1 -2.15 15.73 19.79
C MET A 1 -1.27 15.19 18.72
N GLY A 2 -1.12 13.93 18.69
CA GLY A 2 -0.28 13.30 17.71
C GLY A 2 -1.04 12.93 16.43
N PHE A 3 -0.29 12.56 15.44
CA PHE A 3 -0.82 12.02 14.19
C PHE A 3 -1.36 10.59 14.45
N ASP A 4 -2.60 10.35 14.09
CA ASP A 4 -3.22 9.03 14.23
C ASP A 4 -3.04 8.25 12.92
N ALA A 5 -2.00 7.43 12.88
CA ALA A 5 -1.64 6.72 11.66
C ALA A 5 -2.69 5.71 11.22
N GLN A 6 -3.29 4.98 12.16
CA GLN A 6 -4.32 4.00 11.79
C GLN A 6 -5.55 4.69 11.21
N ALA A 7 -5.98 5.79 11.81
CA ALA A 7 -7.11 6.55 11.29
C ALA A 7 -6.82 7.11 9.90
N PHE A 8 -5.58 7.57 9.67
CA PHE A 8 -5.15 8.07 8.37
C PHE A 8 -5.26 6.96 7.30
N LEU A 9 -4.78 5.77 7.62
CA LEU A 9 -4.85 4.63 6.71
C LEU A 9 -6.30 4.19 6.47
N ASP A 10 -7.11 4.19 7.53
CA ASP A 10 -8.51 3.80 7.41
C ASP A 10 -9.29 4.75 6.51
N LYS A 11 -8.91 6.03 6.54
CA LYS A 11 -9.55 7.02 5.69
C LYS A 11 -9.28 6.75 4.21
N TYR A 12 -8.06 6.37 3.87
CA TYR A 12 -7.73 5.99 2.50
C TYR A 12 -8.49 4.73 2.09
N ALA A 13 -8.54 3.74 2.96
CA ALA A 13 -9.27 2.51 2.68
C ALA A 13 -10.74 2.81 2.41
N ALA A 14 -11.33 3.70 3.20
CA ALA A 14 -12.73 4.09 3.00
C ALA A 14 -12.93 4.77 1.64
N ALA A 15 -12.00 5.65 1.25
CA ALA A 15 -12.09 6.31 -0.05
C ALA A 15 -11.99 5.29 -1.19
N TYR A 16 -11.09 4.32 -1.07
CA TYR A 16 -10.97 3.25 -2.06
C TYR A 16 -12.26 2.43 -2.13
N ASN A 17 -12.80 2.04 -0.98
CA ASN A 17 -13.99 1.21 -0.91
C ASN A 17 -15.21 1.94 -1.47
N ASP A 18 -15.26 3.27 -1.33
CA ASP A 18 -16.34 4.10 -1.86
C ASP A 18 -16.09 4.54 -3.30
N ARG A 19 -14.96 4.17 -3.86
CA ARG A 19 -14.55 4.58 -5.21
C ARG A 19 -14.56 6.10 -5.36
N ASP A 20 -13.94 6.77 -4.38
CA ASP A 20 -13.88 8.23 -4.28
C ASP A 20 -12.50 8.71 -4.75
N PRO A 21 -12.36 9.19 -6.00
CA PRO A 21 -11.06 9.58 -6.53
C PRO A 21 -10.43 10.76 -5.77
N GLU A 22 -11.25 11.70 -5.35
CA GLU A 22 -10.75 12.87 -4.62
C GLU A 22 -10.18 12.45 -3.26
N GLY A 23 -10.91 11.57 -2.56
CA GLY A 23 -10.45 11.06 -1.28
C GLY A 23 -9.15 10.29 -1.40
N MET A 24 -9.03 9.48 -2.45
CA MET A 24 -7.80 8.71 -2.68
C MET A 24 -6.63 9.63 -3.01
N ARG A 25 -6.84 10.65 -3.85
CA ARG A 25 -5.78 11.57 -4.21
C ARG A 25 -5.32 12.41 -3.03
N SER A 26 -6.24 12.78 -2.14
CA SER A 26 -5.89 13.62 -0.99
C SER A 26 -4.98 12.90 0.02
N PHE A 27 -4.89 11.59 -0.05
CA PHE A 27 -3.99 10.80 0.80
C PHE A 27 -2.51 11.03 0.42
N PHE A 28 -2.25 11.41 -0.82
CA PHE A 28 -0.90 11.56 -1.36
C PHE A 28 -0.57 13.02 -1.65
N ASP A 29 0.69 13.39 -1.50
CA ASP A 29 1.16 14.71 -1.90
C ASP A 29 1.72 14.63 -3.32
N LEU A 30 0.81 14.51 -4.28
CA LEU A 30 1.15 14.24 -5.67
C LEU A 30 1.90 15.39 -6.34
N SER A 31 1.76 16.61 -5.80
CA SER A 31 2.42 17.79 -6.37
C SER A 31 3.82 18.04 -5.81
N ASP A 32 4.20 17.32 -4.76
CA ASP A 32 5.56 17.47 -4.22
C ASP A 32 6.56 16.89 -5.22
N PRO A 33 7.61 17.65 -5.63
CA PRO A 33 8.57 17.14 -6.60
C PRO A 33 9.36 15.92 -6.10
N ARG A 34 9.32 15.65 -4.81
CA ARG A 34 9.98 14.47 -4.24
C ARG A 34 9.06 13.27 -4.18
N PHE A 35 7.78 13.43 -4.58
CA PHE A 35 6.84 12.32 -4.53
C PHE A 35 7.34 11.18 -5.40
N ALA A 36 7.37 9.97 -4.83
CA ALA A 36 7.81 8.80 -5.56
C ALA A 36 7.23 7.55 -4.92
N VAL A 37 6.80 6.61 -5.73
CA VAL A 37 6.23 5.35 -5.26
C VAL A 37 6.83 4.20 -6.04
N PHE A 38 7.36 3.20 -5.32
CA PHE A 38 7.59 1.88 -5.89
C PHE A 38 6.33 1.06 -5.70
N GLU A 39 5.85 0.51 -6.79
CA GLU A 39 4.60 -0.22 -6.77
C GLU A 39 4.85 -1.58 -7.42
N ASP A 40 4.18 -2.60 -6.91
CA ASP A 40 4.50 -3.99 -7.25
C ASP A 40 4.27 -4.35 -8.72
N PHE A 41 3.27 -3.71 -9.35
CA PHE A 41 2.89 -4.09 -10.71
C PHE A 41 3.91 -3.69 -11.76
N THR A 42 4.48 -2.51 -11.64
CA THR A 42 5.36 -1.99 -12.69
C THR A 42 6.83 -2.24 -12.40
N GLY A 43 7.19 -2.33 -11.12
CA GLY A 43 8.58 -2.43 -10.73
C GLY A 43 9.37 -1.15 -10.95
N GLU A 44 8.69 -0.05 -11.28
CA GLU A 44 9.31 1.23 -11.60
C GLU A 44 9.02 2.25 -10.53
N LEU A 45 9.88 3.25 -10.42
CA LEU A 45 9.64 4.38 -9.55
C LEU A 45 8.71 5.35 -10.27
N ILE A 46 7.56 5.65 -9.66
CA ILE A 46 6.47 6.41 -10.29
C ILE A 46 6.36 7.77 -9.62
N ASP A 47 6.29 8.82 -10.44
CA ASP A 47 6.12 10.18 -9.92
C ASP A 47 4.64 10.50 -9.69
N GLY A 48 4.35 11.75 -9.26
CA GLY A 48 2.99 12.15 -8.92
C GLY A 48 2.02 12.06 -10.08
N ASP A 49 2.44 12.48 -11.29
CA ASP A 49 1.56 12.42 -12.46
C ASP A 49 1.26 10.96 -12.83
N GLY A 50 2.27 10.12 -12.83
CA GLY A 50 2.08 8.70 -13.13
C GLY A 50 1.18 8.00 -12.13
N TYR A 51 1.38 8.30 -10.86
CA TYR A 51 0.58 7.66 -9.81
C TYR A 51 -0.87 8.14 -9.83
N SER A 52 -1.09 9.41 -10.15
CA SER A 52 -2.45 9.93 -10.29
C SER A 52 -3.21 9.19 -11.37
N ALA A 53 -2.55 8.89 -12.49
CA ALA A 53 -3.16 8.11 -13.56
C ALA A 53 -3.48 6.68 -13.11
N MET A 54 -2.59 6.08 -12.33
CA MET A 54 -2.81 4.73 -11.79
C MET A 54 -3.99 4.69 -10.84
N LEU A 55 -4.16 5.73 -10.03
CA LEU A 55 -5.29 5.79 -9.11
C LEU A 55 -6.62 5.78 -9.86
N GLU A 56 -6.69 6.46 -11.00
CA GLU A 56 -7.90 6.43 -11.80
C GLU A 56 -8.20 5.03 -12.33
N ALA A 57 -7.17 4.31 -12.77
CA ALA A 57 -7.34 2.95 -13.27
C ALA A 57 -7.82 2.00 -12.16
N ALA A 58 -7.47 2.30 -10.91
CA ALA A 58 -7.85 1.44 -9.78
C ALA A 58 -9.36 1.38 -9.54
N PHE A 59 -10.13 2.31 -10.10
CA PHE A 59 -11.58 2.31 -9.90
C PHE A 59 -12.29 1.15 -10.56
N ASP A 60 -11.62 0.48 -11.49
CA ASP A 60 -12.18 -0.72 -12.11
C ASP A 60 -12.03 -1.96 -11.25
N ALA A 61 -11.24 -1.87 -10.19
CA ALA A 61 -11.03 -3.00 -9.28
C ALA A 61 -12.27 -3.25 -8.42
N THR A 62 -12.47 -4.49 -8.03
CA THR A 62 -13.66 -4.88 -7.28
C THR A 62 -13.38 -5.25 -5.83
N GLY A 63 -12.15 -5.08 -5.37
CA GLY A 63 -11.77 -5.47 -4.02
C GLY A 63 -12.20 -4.47 -2.95
N ARG A 64 -12.15 -4.92 -1.71
CA ARG A 64 -12.35 -4.06 -0.54
C ARG A 64 -11.05 -4.01 0.24
N MET A 65 -10.67 -2.81 0.62
CA MET A 65 -9.35 -2.55 1.21
C MET A 65 -9.45 -2.31 2.71
N SER A 66 -8.44 -2.79 3.43
CA SER A 66 -8.21 -2.43 4.83
C SER A 66 -6.70 -2.39 5.08
N PHE A 67 -6.31 -1.77 6.17
CA PHE A 67 -4.90 -1.69 6.57
C PHE A 67 -4.72 -2.17 8.01
N ASP A 68 -3.64 -2.90 8.23
CA ASP A 68 -3.18 -3.24 9.57
C ASP A 68 -1.88 -2.46 9.79
N LEU A 69 -1.92 -1.48 10.68
CA LEU A 69 -0.72 -0.71 11.00
C LEU A 69 0.16 -1.55 11.93
N LEU A 70 1.42 -1.75 11.53
CA LEU A 70 2.37 -2.52 12.31
C LEU A 70 3.27 -1.64 13.15
N ARG A 71 3.65 -0.47 12.62
CA ARG A 71 4.58 0.42 13.31
C ARG A 71 4.47 1.82 12.73
N CYS A 72 4.60 2.82 13.59
CA CYS A 72 4.66 4.22 13.20
C CYS A 72 5.76 4.90 13.99
N ASP A 73 6.71 5.52 13.29
CA ASP A 73 7.82 6.26 13.90
C ASP A 73 7.73 7.72 13.46
N ASP A 74 7.83 8.63 14.43
CA ASP A 74 7.73 10.06 14.18
C ASP A 74 9.14 10.66 14.13
N PHE A 75 9.44 11.36 13.04
CA PHE A 75 10.74 12.00 12.82
C PHE A 75 10.65 13.53 12.86
N GLY A 76 9.55 14.08 13.40
CA GLY A 76 9.40 15.53 13.48
C GLY A 76 8.96 16.11 12.13
N GLY A 77 7.67 16.14 11.88
CA GLY A 77 7.12 16.63 10.61
C GLY A 77 7.00 15.56 9.54
N VAL A 78 7.58 14.40 9.75
CA VAL A 78 7.46 13.24 8.86
C VAL A 78 7.31 12.00 9.73
N ALA A 79 6.39 11.14 9.37
CA ALA A 79 6.20 9.86 10.05
C ALA A 79 6.47 8.73 9.07
N LEU A 80 7.07 7.66 9.58
CA LEU A 80 7.32 6.45 8.78
C LEU A 80 6.37 5.37 9.25
N LEU A 81 5.54 4.88 8.35
CA LEU A 81 4.55 3.86 8.66
C LEU A 81 4.94 2.54 7.99
N HIS A 82 4.84 1.47 8.76
CA HIS A 82 4.92 0.12 8.22
C HIS A 82 3.56 -0.53 8.45
N ALA A 83 2.94 -1.00 7.38
CA ALA A 83 1.59 -1.54 7.43
C ALA A 83 1.43 -2.67 6.43
N VAL A 84 0.35 -3.43 6.59
CA VAL A 84 -0.08 -4.41 5.59
C VAL A 84 -1.40 -3.91 5.03
N GLN A 85 -1.44 -3.75 3.72
CA GLN A 85 -2.65 -3.42 3.00
C GLN A 85 -3.29 -4.74 2.58
N ARG A 86 -4.56 -4.89 2.87
CA ARG A 86 -5.30 -6.11 2.54
C ARG A 86 -6.42 -5.75 1.59
N ILE A 87 -6.54 -6.49 0.51
CA ILE A 87 -7.62 -6.30 -0.45
C ILE A 87 -8.32 -7.63 -0.62
N VAL A 88 -9.61 -7.68 -0.29
CA VAL A 88 -10.40 -8.90 -0.38
C VAL A 88 -11.26 -8.80 -1.64
N PHE A 89 -11.15 -9.80 -2.48
CA PHE A 89 -11.92 -9.89 -3.72
C PHE A 89 -12.96 -10.99 -3.59
N GLU A 90 -14.16 -10.72 -4.10
CA GLU A 90 -15.21 -11.72 -4.17
C GLU A 90 -15.50 -12.01 -5.62
N ASP A 91 -15.37 -13.27 -5.99
CA ASP A 91 -15.67 -13.72 -7.35
C ASP A 91 -16.73 -14.80 -7.26
N VAL A 92 -17.77 -14.65 -8.08
CA VAL A 92 -18.92 -15.57 -8.05
C VAL A 92 -18.48 -17.00 -8.35
N GLU A 93 -17.50 -17.16 -9.24
CA GLU A 93 -17.07 -18.48 -9.68
C GLU A 93 -15.95 -19.05 -8.83
N GLU A 94 -15.04 -18.21 -8.37
CA GLU A 94 -13.84 -18.68 -7.67
C GLU A 94 -13.90 -18.48 -6.17
N GLY A 95 -14.91 -17.78 -5.66
CA GLY A 95 -15.05 -17.56 -4.24
C GLY A 95 -14.34 -16.30 -3.78
N VAL A 96 -13.78 -16.33 -2.57
CA VAL A 96 -13.13 -15.18 -1.96
C VAL A 96 -11.61 -15.31 -2.05
N GLY A 97 -10.96 -14.27 -2.55
CA GLY A 97 -9.50 -14.20 -2.58
C GLY A 97 -9.02 -13.01 -1.79
N GLU A 98 -7.76 -13.02 -1.38
CA GLU A 98 -7.18 -11.93 -0.62
C GLU A 98 -5.78 -11.63 -1.15
N ALA A 99 -5.51 -10.34 -1.40
CA ALA A 99 -4.16 -9.87 -1.69
C ALA A 99 -3.63 -9.17 -0.46
N ARG A 100 -2.39 -9.46 -0.09
CA ARG A 100 -1.72 -8.81 1.03
C ARG A 100 -0.50 -8.11 0.50
N ILE A 101 -0.37 -6.84 0.84
CA ILE A 101 0.68 -5.98 0.27
C ILE A 101 1.37 -5.28 1.42
N ARG A 102 2.69 -5.45 1.49
CA ARG A 102 3.49 -4.72 2.48
C ARG A 102 3.62 -3.29 2.03
N ALA A 103 3.38 -2.36 2.94
CA ALA A 103 3.42 -0.94 2.63
C ALA A 103 4.36 -0.23 3.58
N THR A 104 5.30 0.52 3.02
CA THR A 104 6.16 1.43 3.77
C THR A 104 5.83 2.83 3.26
N LEU A 105 5.38 3.70 4.16
CA LEU A 105 4.87 5.01 3.78
C LEU A 105 5.61 6.11 4.54
N TRP A 106 6.11 7.10 3.83
CA TRP A 106 6.63 8.34 4.41
C TRP A 106 5.53 9.38 4.32
N VAL A 107 5.05 9.82 5.48
CA VAL A 107 3.90 10.70 5.58
C VAL A 107 4.35 12.05 6.14
N LYS A 108 4.08 13.13 5.38
CA LYS A 108 4.32 14.47 5.88
C LYS A 108 3.20 14.81 6.86
N THR A 109 3.58 15.25 8.06
CA THR A 109 2.61 15.55 9.12
C THR A 109 2.64 17.04 9.48
N ASP A 110 2.94 17.87 8.51
CA ASP A 110 3.02 19.32 8.71
C ASP A 110 1.62 19.98 8.75
N ALA A 111 1.61 21.31 8.79
CA ALA A 111 0.38 22.08 8.93
C ALA A 111 -0.63 21.86 7.82
N GLY A 112 -0.19 21.35 6.67
CA GLY A 112 -1.09 21.05 5.56
C GLY A 112 -1.89 19.76 5.74
N GLY A 113 -1.66 19.04 6.84
CA GLY A 113 -2.31 17.78 7.12
C GLY A 113 -1.49 16.59 6.62
N PRO A 114 -1.82 15.39 7.08
CA PRO A 114 -1.02 14.21 6.71
C PRO A 114 -1.20 13.85 5.23
N ARG A 115 -0.06 13.64 4.54
CA ARG A 115 -0.04 13.26 3.13
C ARG A 115 1.18 12.40 2.88
N VAL A 116 1.01 11.33 2.11
CA VAL A 116 2.11 10.45 1.73
C VAL A 116 2.97 11.12 0.67
N VAL A 117 4.27 11.21 0.91
CA VAL A 117 5.21 11.78 -0.06
C VAL A 117 6.05 10.70 -0.73
N SER A 118 6.19 9.55 -0.10
CA SER A 118 6.92 8.44 -0.71
C SER A 118 6.37 7.13 -0.15
N ALA A 119 6.34 6.11 -0.99
CA ALA A 119 5.81 4.82 -0.58
C ALA A 119 6.47 3.69 -1.35
N HIS A 120 6.47 2.52 -0.72
CA HIS A 120 6.91 1.28 -1.35
C HIS A 120 5.86 0.22 -1.03
N PHE A 121 5.30 -0.36 -2.07
CA PHE A 121 4.32 -1.44 -1.96
C PHE A 121 4.90 -2.70 -2.58
N SER A 122 4.81 -3.83 -1.86
CA SER A 122 5.27 -5.11 -2.39
C SER A 122 4.35 -6.21 -1.93
N ALA A 123 4.00 -7.11 -2.86
CA ALA A 123 3.09 -8.20 -2.55
C ALA A 123 3.73 -9.19 -1.60
N VAL A 124 2.92 -9.73 -0.69
CA VAL A 124 3.35 -10.83 0.16
C VAL A 124 3.12 -12.12 -0.64
N PRO A 125 4.17 -12.95 -0.82
CA PRO A 125 3.99 -14.20 -1.56
C PRO A 125 2.97 -15.11 -0.88
N SER A 126 2.21 -15.84 -1.70
CA SER A 126 1.30 -16.83 -1.17
C SER A 126 2.09 -18.02 -0.63
N ALA A 127 1.45 -18.83 0.23
CA ALA A 127 2.10 -20.03 0.78
C ALA A 127 2.54 -20.97 -0.33
N ALA A 128 1.76 -21.09 -1.40
CA ALA A 128 2.10 -21.94 -2.53
C ALA A 128 3.38 -21.47 -3.22
N GLN A 129 3.53 -20.15 -3.37
CA GLN A 129 4.73 -19.59 -3.96
C GLN A 129 5.95 -19.81 -3.07
N GLU A 130 5.78 -19.68 -1.78
CA GLU A 130 6.88 -19.90 -0.84
C GLU A 130 7.35 -21.35 -0.88
N CYS A 131 6.44 -22.28 -0.95
CA CYS A 131 6.78 -23.69 -1.04
C CYS A 131 7.51 -24.01 -2.33
N GLY A 132 7.15 -23.40 -3.40
CA GLY A 132 7.75 -23.62 -4.69
C GLY A 132 9.18 -23.16 -4.77
N MET A 133 9.55 -22.34 -3.89
CA MET A 133 10.91 -21.89 -3.85
C MET A 133 11.80 -22.81 -3.07
N ASP A 134 11.52 -23.72 -2.74
CA ASP A 134 12.39 -24.49 -2.09
C ASP A 134 12.89 -25.19 -2.00
N GLY A 135 12.40 -24.99 -2.22
CA GLY A 135 12.81 -25.53 -2.00
C GLY A 135 12.97 -25.49 -1.46
N CYS A 136 12.72 -25.17 -1.55
CA CYS A 136 13.00 -24.92 -1.02
C CYS A 136 13.40 -24.61 -0.60
N GLY A 137 13.33 -24.36 -0.83
CA GLY A 137 13.86 -24.05 -0.42
C GLY A 137 14.06 -23.55 -0.12
N CYS A 138 14.20 -23.45 -0.30
CA CYS A 138 14.57 -23.06 0.15
C CYS A 138 14.89 -22.99 0.53
N ALA A 139 14.91 -23.05 0.35
CA ALA A 139 15.30 -23.06 0.76
C ALA A 139 15.70 -23.03 1.03
N GLY A 140 15.62 -22.98 0.69
CA GLY A 140 16.11 -22.96 0.98
C GLY A 140 16.44 -22.75 1.25
N ASN A 141 16.64 -22.87 0.92
CA ASN A 141 17.04 -22.86 1.28
C ASN A 141 17.43 -22.83 1.74
N MET A 142 17.53 -22.89 1.42
CA MET A 142 17.77 -23.07 1.77
C MET A 142 18.06 -23.60 2.24
N GLY A 143 18.01 -23.77 2.01
CA GLY A 143 18.17 -24.25 2.19
C GLY A 143 18.27 -24.83 2.36
N GLU A 144 18.36 -24.92 1.80
CA GLU A 144 18.34 -25.36 1.82
C GLU A 144 18.55 -25.55 2.02
N GLY A 145 18.39 -25.55 1.64
CA GLY A 145 18.55 -25.78 1.48
C GLY A 145 18.55 -26.02 1.51
#